data_335a1d81188e901e0f4ac0096c975818
#
_entry.id   335a1d81188e901e0f4ac0096c975818
#
_cell.length_a   1.000
_cell.length_b   1.000
_cell.length_c   1.000
_cell.angle_alpha   90.00
_cell.angle_beta   90.00
_cell.angle_gamma   90.00
#
_symmetry.space_group_name_H-M   'P 1'
#
loop_
_entity.id
_entity.type
_entity.pdbx_description
1 polymer ?
#
loop_
_entity_poly.entity_id
_entity_poly.type
_entity_poly.pdbx_seq_one_letter_code
_entity_poly.pdbx_strand_id
1 'polypeptide(L)'
;MEDAQIIDHFFRRDPEAIRAAQEKYEKRCLAAARHILPDARDAEECVSDVWLRLWNAIPPERPRSLAAYITTVTRRLALDKCDYNRAAQRRSDLTVAFEELEGCLPAED
;
A
#
# COMPACT_ATOMS: atom_id res chain seq x y z
N MET A 1 16.37 -16.88 4.95
CA MET A 1 16.96 -16.05 6.02
C MET A 1 15.94 -15.89 7.14
N GLU A 2 16.37 -16.04 8.37
CA GLU A 2 15.46 -15.89 9.52
C GLU A 2 15.14 -14.44 9.79
N ASP A 3 13.98 -14.20 10.40
CA ASP A 3 13.49 -12.84 10.65
C ASP A 3 14.48 -12.00 11.46
N ALA A 4 15.12 -12.59 12.48
CA ALA A 4 16.10 -11.88 13.28
C ALA A 4 17.28 -11.40 12.42
N GLN A 5 17.70 -12.21 11.48
CA GLN A 5 18.77 -11.84 10.55
C GLN A 5 18.33 -10.72 9.60
N ILE A 6 17.09 -10.78 9.13
CA ILE A 6 16.54 -9.73 8.26
C ILE A 6 16.52 -8.40 9.00
N ILE A 7 16.05 -8.41 10.24
CA ILE A 7 16.00 -7.21 11.07
C ILE A 7 17.41 -6.66 11.31
N ASP A 8 18.38 -7.52 11.58
CA ASP A 8 19.78 -7.10 11.75
C ASP A 8 20.31 -6.41 10.51
N HIS A 9 20.01 -6.93 9.33
CA HIS A 9 20.40 -6.29 8.07
C HIS A 9 19.77 -4.90 7.92
N PHE A 10 18.51 -4.72 8.33
CA PHE A 10 17.89 -3.40 8.34
C PHE A 10 18.63 -2.43 9.27
N PHE A 11 19.01 -2.91 10.45
CA PHE A 11 19.73 -2.08 11.42
C PHE A 11 21.11 -1.67 10.92
N ARG A 12 21.74 -2.50 10.10
CA ARG A 12 23.02 -2.19 9.46
C ARG A 12 22.86 -1.31 8.22
N ARG A 13 21.64 -0.97 7.86
CA ARG A 13 21.33 -0.24 6.63
C ARG A 13 21.83 -0.98 5.39
N ASP A 14 21.74 -2.28 5.40
CA ASP A 14 22.12 -3.16 4.32
C ASP A 14 20.93 -3.39 3.39
N PRO A 15 21.00 -3.01 2.10
CA PRO A 15 19.91 -3.22 1.15
C PRO A 15 19.48 -4.68 0.99
N GLU A 16 20.34 -5.62 1.36
CA GLU A 16 20.01 -7.05 1.37
C GLU A 16 18.81 -7.35 2.27
N ALA A 17 18.56 -6.50 3.28
CA ALA A 17 17.39 -6.63 4.15
C ALA A 17 16.09 -6.57 3.34
N ILE A 18 15.99 -5.65 2.39
CA ILE A 18 14.80 -5.50 1.55
C ILE A 18 14.62 -6.74 0.68
N ARG A 19 15.70 -7.20 0.04
CA ARG A 19 15.64 -8.38 -0.82
C ARG A 19 15.22 -9.63 -0.06
N ALA A 20 15.78 -9.82 1.13
CA ALA A 20 15.44 -10.96 1.98
C ALA A 20 13.98 -10.91 2.44
N ALA A 21 13.49 -9.73 2.82
CA ALA A 21 12.11 -9.55 3.21
C ALA A 21 11.16 -9.81 2.03
N GLN A 22 11.48 -9.31 0.85
CA GLN A 22 10.70 -9.56 -0.36
C GLN A 22 10.62 -11.06 -0.67
N GLU A 23 11.74 -11.74 -0.70
CA GLU A 23 11.75 -13.18 -0.99
C GLU A 23 10.88 -13.96 -0.02
N LYS A 24 10.91 -13.59 1.25
CA LYS A 24 10.21 -14.35 2.28
C LYS A 24 8.73 -14.01 2.36
N TYR A 25 8.35 -12.75 2.16
CA TYR A 25 7.01 -12.27 2.49
C TYR A 25 6.21 -11.69 1.32
N GLU A 26 6.76 -11.61 0.12
CA GLU A 26 6.07 -10.98 -1.00
C GLU A 26 4.70 -11.60 -1.29
N LYS A 27 4.63 -12.92 -1.35
CA LYS A 27 3.37 -13.62 -1.63
C LYS A 27 2.32 -13.33 -0.57
N ARG A 28 2.74 -13.30 0.69
CA ARG A 28 1.86 -13.00 1.81
C ARG A 28 1.34 -11.56 1.74
N CYS A 29 2.22 -10.63 1.39
CA CYS A 29 1.84 -9.24 1.23
C CYS A 29 0.85 -9.06 0.07
N LEU A 30 1.12 -9.69 -1.06
CA LEU A 30 0.22 -9.63 -2.21
C LEU A 30 -1.16 -10.19 -1.86
N ALA A 31 -1.21 -11.33 -1.16
CA ALA A 31 -2.48 -11.91 -0.73
C ALA A 31 -3.25 -10.95 0.18
N ALA A 32 -2.58 -10.35 1.15
CA ALA A 32 -3.21 -9.39 2.06
C ALA A 32 -3.69 -8.14 1.32
N ALA A 33 -2.89 -7.60 0.41
CA ALA A 33 -3.24 -6.42 -0.35
C ALA A 33 -4.42 -6.69 -1.30
N ARG A 34 -4.43 -7.84 -1.96
CA ARG A 34 -5.51 -8.21 -2.89
C ARG A 34 -6.83 -8.49 -2.17
N HIS A 35 -6.76 -8.83 -0.91
CA HIS A 35 -7.96 -9.01 -0.10
C HIS A 35 -8.70 -7.68 0.11
N ILE A 36 -7.99 -6.59 0.10
CA ILE A 36 -8.52 -5.23 0.31
C ILE A 36 -8.71 -4.50 -1.01
N LEU A 37 -7.75 -4.65 -1.92
CA LEU A 37 -7.73 -3.95 -3.22
C LEU A 37 -8.08 -4.93 -4.33
N PRO A 38 -9.22 -4.74 -5.01
CA PRO A 38 -9.63 -5.66 -6.08
C PRO A 38 -8.75 -5.57 -7.32
N ASP A 39 -8.14 -4.42 -7.58
CA ASP A 39 -7.27 -4.23 -8.75
C ASP A 39 -5.87 -4.78 -8.45
N ALA A 40 -5.42 -5.72 -9.28
CA ALA A 40 -4.09 -6.34 -9.10
C ALA A 40 -2.96 -5.33 -9.17
N ARG A 41 -3.08 -4.32 -10.03
CA ARG A 41 -2.05 -3.28 -10.16
C ARG A 41 -1.94 -2.45 -8.88
N ASP A 42 -3.06 -2.09 -8.29
CA ASP A 42 -3.10 -1.36 -7.02
C ASP A 42 -2.45 -2.19 -5.90
N ALA A 43 -2.71 -3.49 -5.88
CA ALA A 43 -2.12 -4.38 -4.89
C ALA A 43 -0.61 -4.46 -5.06
N GLU A 44 -0.11 -4.56 -6.29
CA GLU A 44 1.32 -4.59 -6.57
C GLU A 44 2.01 -3.29 -6.14
N GLU A 45 1.41 -2.15 -6.44
CA GLU A 45 1.92 -0.86 -6.00
C GLU A 45 1.98 -0.76 -4.48
N CYS A 46 0.92 -1.23 -3.81
CA CYS A 46 0.86 -1.26 -2.36
C CYS A 46 2.00 -2.08 -1.77
N VAL A 47 2.26 -3.26 -2.32
CA VAL A 47 3.34 -4.13 -1.85
C VAL A 47 4.72 -3.50 -2.08
N SER A 48 4.91 -2.82 -3.20
CA SER A 48 6.15 -2.08 -3.44
C SER A 48 6.39 -1.01 -2.36
N ASP A 49 5.33 -0.34 -1.93
CA ASP A 49 5.42 0.69 -0.88
C ASP A 49 5.73 0.07 0.50
N VAL A 50 5.37 -1.19 0.72
CA VAL A 50 5.68 -1.89 1.98
C VAL A 50 7.19 -1.92 2.21
N TRP A 51 7.96 -2.27 1.19
CA TRP A 51 9.41 -2.39 1.33
C TRP A 51 10.06 -1.06 1.66
N LEU A 52 9.61 0.00 1.04
CA LEU A 52 10.09 1.35 1.34
C LEU A 52 9.73 1.75 2.77
N ARG A 53 8.51 1.43 3.21
CA ARG A 53 8.07 1.73 4.56
C ARG A 53 8.93 1.01 5.59
N LEU A 54 9.26 -0.26 5.34
CA LEU A 54 10.13 -1.02 6.23
C LEU A 54 11.52 -0.41 6.31
N TRP A 55 12.07 -0.01 5.17
CA TRP A 55 13.38 0.61 5.12
C TRP A 55 13.44 1.91 5.94
N ASN A 56 12.37 2.68 5.93
CA ASN A 56 12.31 3.93 6.67
C ASN A 56 11.98 3.75 8.16
N ALA A 57 11.32 2.66 8.52
CA ALA A 57 10.89 2.42 9.90
C ALA A 57 11.89 1.60 10.72
N ILE A 58 12.64 0.73 10.09
CA ILE A 58 13.60 -0.15 10.75
C ILE A 58 15.02 0.25 10.32
N PRO A 59 15.91 0.74 11.16
CA PRO A 59 15.62 1.19 12.53
C PRO A 59 14.84 2.50 12.59
N PRO A 60 14.33 2.94 13.72
CA PRO A 60 14.60 2.42 15.06
C PRO A 60 13.65 1.30 15.51
N GLU A 61 12.53 1.08 14.80
CA GLU A 61 11.61 0.04 15.23
C GLU A 61 12.24 -1.35 15.14
N ARG A 62 11.97 -2.17 16.16
CA ARG A 62 12.41 -3.56 16.20
C ARG A 62 11.21 -4.43 16.48
N PRO A 63 10.52 -4.90 15.43
CA PRO A 63 9.31 -5.71 15.63
C PRO A 63 9.63 -7.06 16.28
N ARG A 64 8.74 -7.49 17.17
CA ARG A 64 8.86 -8.81 17.79
C ARG A 64 8.53 -9.92 16.81
N SER A 65 7.56 -9.65 15.93
CA SER A 65 7.21 -10.57 14.85
C SER A 65 7.27 -9.79 13.54
N LEU A 66 8.26 -10.09 12.73
CA LEU A 66 8.40 -9.44 11.42
C LEU A 66 7.21 -9.76 10.53
N ALA A 67 6.71 -10.99 10.57
CA ALA A 67 5.55 -11.40 9.78
C ALA A 67 4.31 -10.56 10.13
N ALA A 68 4.02 -10.40 11.42
CA ALA A 68 2.88 -9.60 11.88
C ALA A 68 3.06 -8.13 11.53
N TYR A 69 4.26 -7.61 11.70
CA TYR A 69 4.59 -6.22 11.39
C TYR A 69 4.37 -5.93 9.91
N ILE A 70 4.91 -6.76 9.04
CA ILE A 70 4.77 -6.62 7.58
C ILE A 70 3.31 -6.72 7.17
N THR A 71 2.56 -7.66 7.73
CA THR A 71 1.14 -7.81 7.42
C THR A 71 0.35 -6.57 7.84
N THR A 72 0.63 -6.02 9.00
CA THR A 72 -0.01 -4.80 9.49
C THR A 72 0.30 -3.61 8.59
N VAL A 73 1.56 -3.44 8.21
CA VAL A 73 1.98 -2.36 7.30
C VAL A 73 1.26 -2.51 5.96
N THR A 74 1.21 -3.72 5.42
CA THR A 74 0.54 -3.98 4.14
C THR A 74 -0.93 -3.63 4.20
N ARG A 75 -1.62 -4.05 5.27
CA ARG A 75 -3.05 -3.74 5.44
C ARG A 75 -3.31 -2.25 5.55
N ARG A 76 -2.49 -1.53 6.32
CA ARG A 76 -2.64 -0.08 6.46
C ARG A 76 -2.47 0.63 5.13
N LEU A 77 -1.44 0.27 4.38
CA LEU A 77 -1.20 0.86 3.07
C LEU A 77 -2.33 0.53 2.09
N ALA A 78 -2.83 -0.70 2.14
CA ALA A 78 -3.93 -1.11 1.27
C ALA A 78 -5.22 -0.36 1.63
N LEU A 79 -5.53 -0.19 2.90
CA LEU A 79 -6.70 0.57 3.34
C LEU A 79 -6.58 2.04 2.94
N ASP A 80 -5.41 2.64 3.11
CA ASP A 80 -5.17 4.03 2.70
C ASP A 80 -5.38 4.19 1.19
N LYS A 81 -4.87 3.24 0.40
CA LYS A 81 -5.06 3.25 -1.05
C LYS A 81 -6.54 3.08 -1.43
N CYS A 82 -7.23 2.21 -0.72
CA CYS A 82 -8.66 2.00 -0.92
C CYS A 82 -9.44 3.27 -0.66
N ASP A 83 -9.14 3.97 0.43
CA ASP A 83 -9.78 5.24 0.77
C ASP A 83 -9.47 6.31 -0.26
N TYR A 84 -8.23 6.38 -0.71
CA TYR A 84 -7.81 7.30 -1.76
C TYR A 84 -8.60 7.05 -3.05
N ASN A 85 -8.71 5.79 -3.45
CA ASN A 85 -9.44 5.41 -4.67
C ASN A 85 -10.93 5.76 -4.57
N ARG A 86 -11.53 5.54 -3.41
CA ARG A 86 -12.94 5.91 -3.19
C ARG A 86 -13.14 7.41 -3.26
N ALA A 87 -12.25 8.19 -2.68
CA ALA A 87 -12.31 9.64 -2.74
C ALA A 87 -12.13 10.14 -4.17
N ALA A 88 -11.21 9.55 -4.93
CA ALA A 88 -11.00 9.89 -6.33
C ALA A 88 -12.22 9.55 -7.16
N GLN A 89 -12.85 8.39 -6.92
CA GLN A 89 -14.07 7.98 -7.62
C GLN A 89 -15.21 8.94 -7.31
N ARG A 90 -15.40 9.33 -6.05
CA ARG A 90 -16.45 10.28 -5.69
C ARG A 90 -16.24 11.63 -6.37
N ARG A 91 -15.00 12.11 -6.45
CA ARG A 91 -14.71 13.37 -7.16
C ARG A 91 -15.00 13.26 -8.63
N SER A 92 -14.64 12.15 -9.24
CA SER A 92 -14.94 11.89 -10.66
C SER A 92 -16.44 11.85 -10.91
N ASP A 93 -17.17 11.13 -10.09
CA ASP A 93 -18.63 11.04 -10.20
C ASP A 93 -19.29 12.41 -10.02
N LEU A 94 -18.81 13.21 -9.09
CA LEU A 94 -19.32 14.55 -8.85
C LEU A 94 -19.06 15.45 -10.06
N THR A 95 -17.88 15.37 -10.65
CA THR A 95 -17.51 16.13 -11.85
C THR A 95 -18.44 15.78 -13.01
N VAL A 96 -18.68 14.49 -13.23
CA VAL A 96 -19.59 14.03 -14.27
C VAL A 96 -21.01 14.56 -14.02
N ALA A 97 -21.48 14.50 -12.76
CA ALA A 97 -22.79 15.01 -12.41
C ALA A 97 -22.91 16.52 -12.68
N PHE A 98 -21.87 17.29 -12.38
CA PHE A 98 -21.87 18.72 -12.69
C PHE A 98 -21.89 18.98 -14.19
N GLU A 99 -21.15 18.24 -14.96
CA GLU A 99 -21.12 18.36 -16.42
C GLU A 99 -22.49 18.00 -17.00
N GLU A 100 -23.12 16.97 -16.50
CA GLU A 100 -24.47 16.59 -16.93
C GLU A 100 -25.49 17.68 -16.58
N LEU A 101 -25.38 18.27 -15.39
CA LEU A 101 -26.26 19.37 -14.97
C LEU A 101 -26.09 20.57 -15.89
N GLU A 102 -24.85 20.93 -16.22
CA GLU A 102 -24.60 22.04 -17.13
C GLU A 102 -25.22 21.77 -18.52
N GLY A 103 -25.11 20.52 -18.99
CA GLY A 103 -25.74 20.13 -20.24
C GLY A 103 -27.27 20.13 -20.21
N CYS A 104 -27.86 19.96 -19.04
CA CYS A 104 -29.31 19.94 -18.85
C CYS A 104 -29.90 21.29 -18.54
N LEU A 105 -29.08 22.25 -18.12
CA LEU A 105 -29.57 23.59 -17.82
C LEU A 105 -29.97 24.27 -19.14
N PRO A 106 -31.15 24.95 -19.12
CA PRO A 106 -31.51 25.72 -20.31
C PRO A 106 -30.48 26.79 -20.57
N ALA A 107 -30.17 27.00 -21.83
CA ALA A 107 -29.24 28.05 -22.20
C ALA A 107 -29.75 29.37 -21.66
N GLU A 108 -28.95 30.02 -20.85
CA GLU A 108 -29.31 31.36 -20.38
C GLU A 108 -29.21 32.33 -21.52
N ASP A 109 -30.29 32.95 -21.78
CA ASP A 109 -30.34 33.91 -22.85
C ASP A 109 -29.79 35.27 -22.45
#